data_95a41c31ac1377ce4356b5a68b9df098
#
_entry.id   95a41c31ac1377ce4356b5a68b9df098
#
_cell.length_a   1.000
_cell.length_b   1.000
_cell.length_c   1.000
_cell.angle_alpha   90.00
_cell.angle_beta   90.00
_cell.angle_gamma   90.00
#
_symmetry.space_group_name_H-M   'P 1'
#
loop_
_entity.id
_entity.type
_entity.pdbx_description
1 polymer ?
#
loop_
_entity_poly.entity_id
_entity_poly.type
_entity_poly.pdbx_seq_one_letter_code
_entity_poly.pdbx_strand_id
1 'polypeptide(L)'
;LKNNIKQYWWQSMVLLHENIVGIDSAIFMHPTIWKASGHVDAFNDPLIDNRDSKKRYRADVLIEDQIAKYDEKINKEVAKAAKKYGEAFNEAEFRSTNARVLEHQAKRDALHERYAQAMNAGPDLNELRQIILDEEIVCPISGTKNWTEVRQFNLMFTTEMGSTADGAMKVYLRPETAQGIFVNYLNVQ
;
A
#
# COMPACT_ATOMS: atom_id res chain seq x y z
N LEU A 1 -18.55 -14.28 -23.05
CA LEU A 1 -18.22 -12.90 -22.70
C LEU A 1 -16.73 -12.75 -22.31
N LYS A 2 -16.22 -13.45 -21.30
CA LYS A 2 -14.84 -13.36 -20.83
C LYS A 2 -13.80 -13.56 -21.93
N ASN A 3 -13.94 -14.59 -22.76
CA ASN A 3 -13.00 -14.87 -23.86
C ASN A 3 -13.04 -13.78 -24.93
N ASN A 4 -14.22 -13.24 -25.28
CA ASN A 4 -14.33 -12.16 -26.24
C ASN A 4 -13.64 -10.89 -25.75
N ILE A 5 -13.76 -10.57 -24.46
CA ILE A 5 -13.06 -9.42 -23.86
C ILE A 5 -11.53 -9.64 -23.94
N LYS A 6 -11.04 -10.83 -23.61
CA LYS A 6 -9.60 -11.15 -23.70
C LYS A 6 -9.08 -11.07 -25.14
N GLN A 7 -9.82 -11.60 -26.11
CA GLN A 7 -9.45 -11.55 -27.53
C GLN A 7 -9.40 -10.10 -28.03
N TYR A 8 -10.42 -9.31 -27.71
CA TYR A 8 -10.47 -7.90 -28.09
C TYR A 8 -9.32 -7.12 -27.48
N TRP A 9 -9.03 -7.34 -26.18
CA TRP A 9 -7.89 -6.72 -25.51
C TRP A 9 -6.57 -7.10 -26.16
N TRP A 10 -6.36 -8.41 -26.40
CA TRP A 10 -5.14 -8.91 -27.04
C TRP A 10 -4.92 -8.33 -28.45
N GLN A 11 -5.97 -8.31 -29.23
CA GLN A 11 -5.93 -7.72 -30.56
C GLN A 11 -5.58 -6.24 -30.49
N SER A 12 -6.26 -5.48 -29.65
CA SER A 12 -6.09 -4.02 -29.55
C SER A 12 -4.74 -3.62 -28.95
N MET A 13 -4.24 -4.37 -27.96
CA MET A 13 -3.05 -3.98 -27.21
C MET A 13 -1.77 -4.61 -27.71
N VAL A 14 -1.85 -5.71 -28.46
CA VAL A 14 -0.68 -6.45 -28.95
C VAL A 14 -0.66 -6.51 -30.48
N LEU A 15 -1.67 -7.12 -31.11
CA LEU A 15 -1.61 -7.46 -32.54
C LEU A 15 -1.70 -6.24 -33.48
N LEU A 16 -2.27 -5.13 -33.04
CA LEU A 16 -2.33 -3.89 -33.83
C LEU A 16 -1.05 -3.04 -33.72
N HIS A 17 -0.05 -3.48 -32.98
CA HIS A 17 1.20 -2.75 -32.77
C HIS A 17 2.38 -3.55 -33.31
N GLU A 18 3.19 -2.93 -34.18
CA GLU A 18 4.36 -3.59 -34.80
C GLU A 18 5.53 -3.77 -33.82
N ASN A 19 5.58 -2.96 -32.76
CA ASN A 19 6.66 -2.93 -31.77
C ASN A 19 6.28 -3.56 -30.43
N ILE A 20 5.23 -4.35 -30.39
CA ILE A 20 4.79 -5.05 -29.17
C ILE A 20 4.68 -6.54 -29.44
N VAL A 21 5.28 -7.33 -28.58
CA VAL A 21 5.16 -8.79 -28.57
C VAL A 21 4.50 -9.28 -27.31
N GLY A 22 3.63 -10.27 -27.44
CA GLY A 22 2.98 -10.91 -26.32
C GLY A 22 3.88 -11.96 -25.68
N ILE A 23 4.00 -11.95 -24.36
CA ILE A 23 4.74 -12.95 -23.59
C ILE A 23 3.76 -13.76 -22.77
N ASP A 24 3.81 -15.08 -22.88
CA ASP A 24 3.12 -16.02 -22.00
C ASP A 24 4.13 -16.71 -21.08
N SER A 25 4.39 -16.10 -19.95
CA SER A 25 5.30 -16.65 -18.94
C SER A 25 4.58 -17.58 -17.97
N ALA A 26 5.32 -18.53 -17.39
CA ALA A 26 4.78 -19.45 -16.41
C ALA A 26 4.18 -18.74 -15.18
N ILE A 27 3.05 -19.24 -14.68
CA ILE A 27 2.41 -18.74 -13.44
C ILE A 27 3.27 -19.12 -12.22
N PHE A 28 3.85 -20.33 -12.23
CA PHE A 28 4.80 -20.78 -11.22
C PHE A 28 6.21 -20.54 -11.70
N MET A 29 7.02 -19.89 -10.86
CA MET A 29 8.44 -19.66 -11.13
C MET A 29 9.26 -20.22 -9.97
N HIS A 30 10.53 -20.48 -10.22
CA HIS A 30 11.44 -21.04 -9.23
C HIS A 30 11.50 -20.12 -8.00
N PRO A 31 11.41 -20.65 -6.76
CA PRO A 31 11.39 -19.85 -5.52
C PRO A 31 12.55 -18.85 -5.39
N THR A 32 13.71 -19.19 -5.94
CA THR A 32 14.89 -18.31 -5.92
C THR A 32 14.65 -16.96 -6.62
N ILE A 33 13.81 -16.92 -7.65
CA ILE A 33 13.46 -15.68 -8.37
C ILE A 33 12.75 -14.71 -7.42
N TRP A 34 11.77 -15.22 -6.67
CA TRP A 34 10.99 -14.43 -5.73
C TRP A 34 11.78 -14.05 -4.47
N LYS A 35 12.73 -14.89 -4.06
CA LYS A 35 13.67 -14.55 -3.00
C LYS A 35 14.64 -13.45 -3.43
N ALA A 36 15.21 -13.57 -4.62
CA ALA A 36 16.13 -12.58 -5.18
C ALA A 36 15.48 -11.21 -5.41
N SER A 37 14.19 -11.19 -5.76
CA SER A 37 13.40 -9.95 -5.94
C SER A 37 12.81 -9.39 -4.62
N GLY A 38 13.04 -10.04 -3.48
CA GLY A 38 12.56 -9.61 -2.16
C GLY A 38 11.10 -9.96 -1.86
N HIS A 39 10.35 -10.54 -2.79
CA HIS A 39 8.91 -10.82 -2.60
C HIS A 39 8.64 -11.86 -1.50
N VAL A 40 9.54 -12.80 -1.27
CA VAL A 40 9.35 -13.81 -0.24
C VAL A 40 9.45 -13.20 1.17
N ASP A 41 10.36 -12.25 1.34
CA ASP A 41 10.71 -11.71 2.64
C ASP A 41 9.99 -10.39 2.98
N ALA A 42 9.68 -9.57 1.97
CA ALA A 42 9.19 -8.21 2.17
C ALA A 42 7.79 -7.91 1.58
N PHE A 43 7.16 -8.86 0.89
CA PHE A 43 5.87 -8.64 0.26
C PHE A 43 4.71 -8.94 1.22
N ASN A 44 4.61 -8.10 2.24
CA ASN A 44 3.66 -8.26 3.34
C ASN A 44 2.93 -6.95 3.62
N ASP A 45 1.62 -7.05 3.89
CA ASP A 45 0.81 -5.92 4.36
C ASP A 45 0.51 -6.05 5.85
N PRO A 46 0.60 -4.97 6.63
CA PRO A 46 0.12 -4.94 8.02
C PRO A 46 -1.41 -4.81 8.03
N LEU A 47 -2.11 -5.89 8.35
CA LEU A 47 -3.57 -5.93 8.37
C LEU A 47 -4.14 -5.83 9.77
N ILE A 48 -5.22 -5.08 9.92
CA ILE A 48 -6.00 -4.90 11.14
C ILE A 48 -7.49 -5.09 10.85
N ASP A 49 -8.20 -5.77 11.74
CA ASP A 49 -9.64 -5.98 11.60
C ASP A 49 -10.40 -5.11 12.60
N ASN A 50 -11.54 -4.54 12.16
CA ASN A 50 -12.48 -3.94 13.08
C ASN A 50 -13.55 -4.97 13.47
N ARG A 51 -13.72 -5.22 14.78
CA ARG A 51 -14.58 -6.27 15.31
C ARG A 51 -16.06 -6.01 15.07
N ASP A 52 -16.47 -4.74 15.00
CA ASP A 52 -17.88 -4.36 14.87
C ASP A 52 -18.31 -4.42 13.40
N SER A 53 -17.52 -3.87 12.49
CA SER A 53 -17.80 -3.92 11.06
C SER A 53 -17.44 -5.25 10.40
N LYS A 54 -16.63 -6.08 11.08
CA LYS A 54 -16.04 -7.33 10.54
C LYS A 54 -15.28 -7.11 9.21
N LYS A 55 -14.74 -5.90 9.04
CA LYS A 55 -13.96 -5.51 7.86
C LYS A 55 -12.49 -5.43 8.20
N ARG A 56 -11.69 -5.77 7.19
CA ARG A 56 -10.24 -5.75 7.23
C ARG A 56 -9.73 -4.51 6.54
N TYR A 57 -8.69 -3.92 7.11
CA TYR A 57 -8.02 -2.72 6.64
C TYR A 57 -6.51 -2.91 6.69
N ARG A 58 -5.79 -2.14 5.89
CA ARG A 58 -4.36 -1.98 6.03
C ARG A 58 -4.08 -0.95 7.12
N ALA A 59 -3.28 -1.31 8.11
CA ALA A 59 -2.95 -0.43 9.23
C ALA A 59 -2.15 0.79 8.79
N ASP A 60 -1.21 0.61 7.86
CA ASP A 60 -0.42 1.68 7.23
C ASP A 60 -1.30 2.69 6.51
N VAL A 61 -2.26 2.25 5.69
CA VAL A 61 -3.19 3.14 4.98
C VAL A 61 -4.07 3.92 5.96
N LEU A 62 -4.56 3.31 7.04
CA LEU A 62 -5.34 4.03 8.05
C LEU A 62 -4.54 5.16 8.72
N ILE A 63 -3.24 4.95 8.94
CA ILE A 63 -2.35 5.97 9.52
C ILE A 63 -2.04 7.06 8.49
N GLU A 64 -1.75 6.68 7.24
CA GLU A 64 -1.53 7.62 6.13
C GLU A 64 -2.76 8.51 5.88
N ASP A 65 -3.95 7.93 5.91
CA ASP A 65 -5.21 8.67 5.83
C ASP A 65 -5.38 9.68 6.99
N GLN A 66 -4.89 9.34 8.18
CA GLN A 66 -4.92 10.26 9.33
C GLN A 66 -3.91 11.40 9.15
N ILE A 67 -2.72 11.13 8.64
CA ILE A 67 -1.73 12.15 8.27
C ILE A 67 -2.34 13.10 7.23
N ALA A 68 -2.96 12.55 6.19
CA ALA A 68 -3.63 13.34 5.14
C ALA A 68 -4.75 14.23 5.70
N LYS A 69 -5.48 13.80 6.73
CA LYS A 69 -6.49 14.64 7.41
C LYS A 69 -5.87 15.87 8.11
N TYR A 70 -4.65 15.75 8.64
CA TYR A 70 -3.96 16.93 9.18
C TYR A 70 -3.59 17.90 8.05
N ASP A 71 -3.09 17.40 6.91
CA ASP A 71 -2.83 18.25 5.74
C ASP A 71 -4.10 18.93 5.21
N GLU A 72 -5.23 18.21 5.18
CA GLU A 72 -6.51 18.84 4.84
C GLU A 72 -6.92 19.95 5.81
N LYS A 73 -6.71 19.79 7.11
CA LYS A 73 -7.00 20.83 8.11
C LYS A 73 -6.11 22.05 7.88
N ILE A 74 -4.83 21.84 7.64
CA ILE A 74 -3.88 22.91 7.31
C ILE A 74 -4.35 23.66 6.05
N ASN A 75 -4.66 22.93 4.98
CA ASN A 75 -5.09 23.53 3.73
C ASN A 75 -6.43 24.26 3.84
N LYS A 76 -7.35 23.78 4.67
CA LYS A 76 -8.62 24.48 4.97
C LYS A 76 -8.40 25.81 5.69
N GLU A 77 -7.47 25.88 6.65
CA GLU A 77 -7.12 27.14 7.33
C GLU A 77 -6.45 28.13 6.39
N VAL A 78 -5.52 27.64 5.55
CA VAL A 78 -4.87 28.46 4.50
C VAL A 78 -5.90 29.01 3.51
N ALA A 79 -6.81 28.17 3.02
CA ALA A 79 -7.84 28.58 2.07
C ALA A 79 -8.83 29.62 2.68
N LYS A 80 -9.16 29.50 3.96
CA LYS A 80 -9.97 30.50 4.67
C LYS A 80 -9.24 31.85 4.77
N ALA A 81 -7.94 31.81 5.07
CA ALA A 81 -7.12 33.02 5.17
C ALA A 81 -6.94 33.69 3.78
N ALA A 82 -6.69 32.91 2.74
CA ALA A 82 -6.59 33.41 1.38
C ALA A 82 -7.88 34.13 0.93
N LYS A 83 -9.05 33.57 1.25
CA LYS A 83 -10.35 34.23 0.98
C LYS A 83 -10.53 35.52 1.76
N LYS A 84 -10.01 35.58 3.00
CA LYS A 84 -10.17 36.75 3.88
C LYS A 84 -9.25 37.90 3.50
N TYR A 85 -8.00 37.59 3.10
CA TYR A 85 -6.95 38.62 2.87
C TYR A 85 -6.74 38.94 1.38
N GLY A 86 -7.32 38.15 0.45
CA GLY A 86 -7.25 38.42 -0.97
C GLY A 86 -5.83 38.48 -1.52
N GLU A 87 -5.56 39.48 -2.37
CA GLU A 87 -4.25 39.67 -3.03
C GLU A 87 -3.08 39.97 -2.04
N ALA A 88 -3.40 40.44 -0.83
CA ALA A 88 -2.38 40.70 0.20
C ALA A 88 -1.99 39.43 1.00
N PHE A 89 -2.53 38.27 0.67
CA PHE A 89 -2.26 37.02 1.39
C PHE A 89 -0.88 36.46 1.06
N ASN A 90 -0.04 36.32 2.09
CA ASN A 90 1.24 35.63 2.01
C ASN A 90 1.09 34.23 2.65
N GLU A 91 0.96 33.21 1.84
CA GLU A 91 0.77 31.82 2.32
C GLU A 91 1.95 31.32 3.14
N ALA A 92 3.19 31.60 2.72
CA ALA A 92 4.39 31.12 3.40
C ALA A 92 4.49 31.71 4.82
N GLU A 93 4.24 33.00 4.96
CA GLU A 93 4.22 33.69 6.24
C GLU A 93 3.06 33.17 7.13
N PHE A 94 1.87 33.00 6.55
CA PHE A 94 0.73 32.45 7.27
C PHE A 94 0.98 31.05 7.80
N ARG A 95 1.58 30.16 6.99
CA ARG A 95 1.94 28.80 7.40
C ARG A 95 2.97 28.75 8.52
N SER A 96 3.85 29.74 8.60
CA SER A 96 4.92 29.80 9.61
C SER A 96 4.52 30.55 10.89
N THR A 97 3.42 31.30 10.87
CA THR A 97 3.03 32.16 12.01
C THR A 97 1.66 31.81 12.63
N ASN A 98 0.79 31.17 11.88
CA ASN A 98 -0.54 30.86 12.38
C ASN A 98 -0.52 29.70 13.37
N ALA A 99 -0.94 29.96 14.60
CA ALA A 99 -0.91 28.98 15.70
C ALA A 99 -1.64 27.67 15.39
N ARG A 100 -2.81 27.72 14.71
CA ARG A 100 -3.56 26.50 14.34
C ARG A 100 -2.87 25.67 13.28
N VAL A 101 -2.28 26.35 12.29
CA VAL A 101 -1.50 25.68 11.24
C VAL A 101 -0.28 25.01 11.85
N LEU A 102 0.45 25.71 12.70
CA LEU A 102 1.63 25.17 13.40
C LEU A 102 1.26 23.99 14.31
N GLU A 103 0.12 24.05 15.02
CA GLU A 103 -0.36 22.90 15.82
C GLU A 103 -0.63 21.67 14.94
N HIS A 104 -1.33 21.85 13.82
CA HIS A 104 -1.62 20.74 12.92
C HIS A 104 -0.35 20.20 12.22
N GLN A 105 0.59 21.07 11.87
CA GLN A 105 1.89 20.66 11.33
C GLN A 105 2.67 19.83 12.37
N ALA A 106 2.76 20.29 13.60
CA ALA A 106 3.46 19.58 14.66
C ALA A 106 2.87 18.18 14.92
N LYS A 107 1.52 18.06 14.94
CA LYS A 107 0.84 16.76 15.09
C LYS A 107 1.09 15.85 13.90
N ARG A 108 1.01 16.38 12.67
CA ARG A 108 1.31 15.63 11.45
C ARG A 108 2.73 15.10 11.44
N ASP A 109 3.70 15.97 11.74
CA ASP A 109 5.13 15.64 11.68
C ASP A 109 5.51 14.62 12.76
N ALA A 110 4.98 14.78 13.97
CA ALA A 110 5.16 13.80 15.06
C ALA A 110 4.56 12.43 14.71
N LEU A 111 3.36 12.42 14.11
CA LEU A 111 2.72 11.19 13.68
C LEU A 111 3.50 10.53 12.53
N HIS A 112 3.97 11.31 11.56
CA HIS A 112 4.75 10.81 10.43
C HIS A 112 6.08 10.21 10.90
N GLU A 113 6.78 10.87 11.82
CA GLU A 113 8.02 10.35 12.39
C GLU A 113 7.81 9.05 13.16
N ARG A 114 6.79 9.00 14.01
CA ARG A 114 6.42 7.80 14.77
C ARG A 114 6.04 6.64 13.86
N TYR A 115 5.26 6.92 12.80
CA TYR A 115 4.90 5.94 11.78
C TYR A 115 6.12 5.41 11.03
N ALA A 116 7.02 6.28 10.60
CA ALA A 116 8.26 5.88 9.94
C ALA A 116 9.14 4.99 10.84
N GLN A 117 9.22 5.30 12.14
CA GLN A 117 9.93 4.46 13.12
C GLN A 117 9.26 3.08 13.25
N ALA A 118 7.92 3.04 13.36
CA ALA A 118 7.17 1.80 13.48
C ALA A 118 7.33 0.89 12.25
N MET A 119 7.34 1.46 11.05
CA MET A 119 7.57 0.69 9.81
C MET A 119 8.99 0.14 9.69
N ASN A 120 9.97 0.79 10.29
CA ASN A 120 11.38 0.38 10.28
C ASN A 120 11.75 -0.52 11.47
N ALA A 121 10.87 -0.70 12.45
CA ALA A 121 11.14 -1.49 13.66
C ALA A 121 11.19 -3.02 13.44
N GLY A 122 10.98 -3.49 12.22
CA GLY A 122 11.01 -4.91 11.87
C GLY A 122 9.65 -5.61 12.06
N PRO A 123 9.62 -6.86 12.51
CA PRO A 123 8.41 -7.68 12.52
C PRO A 123 7.39 -7.31 13.63
N ASP A 124 7.76 -6.45 14.57
CA ASP A 124 6.85 -6.01 15.63
C ASP A 124 5.89 -4.92 15.12
N LEU A 125 4.64 -5.29 14.92
CA LEU A 125 3.58 -4.42 14.42
C LEU A 125 2.72 -3.80 15.55
N ASN A 126 3.09 -4.00 16.82
CA ASN A 126 2.32 -3.49 17.95
C ASN A 126 2.28 -1.96 17.97
N GLU A 127 3.35 -1.31 17.54
CA GLU A 127 3.41 0.15 17.48
C GLU A 127 2.42 0.73 16.47
N LEU A 128 2.21 0.07 15.32
CA LEU A 128 1.17 0.51 14.36
C LEU A 128 -0.24 0.47 14.97
N ARG A 129 -0.52 -0.58 15.75
CA ARG A 129 -1.79 -0.63 16.49
C ARG A 129 -1.89 0.48 17.53
N GLN A 130 -0.81 0.74 18.26
CA GLN A 130 -0.80 1.78 19.29
C GLN A 130 -1.03 3.17 18.69
N ILE A 131 -0.42 3.47 17.54
CA ILE A 131 -0.67 4.70 16.77
C ILE A 131 -2.16 4.82 16.42
N ILE A 132 -2.78 3.76 15.92
CA ILE A 132 -4.21 3.76 15.55
C ILE A 132 -5.11 4.07 16.76
N LEU A 133 -4.75 3.55 17.93
CA LEU A 133 -5.51 3.79 19.17
C LEU A 133 -5.28 5.19 19.73
N ASP A 134 -4.04 5.67 19.77
CA ASP A 134 -3.66 6.99 20.30
C ASP A 134 -4.22 8.14 19.46
N GLU A 135 -4.17 7.98 18.12
CA GLU A 135 -4.77 8.93 17.17
C GLU A 135 -6.29 8.80 17.05
N GLU A 136 -6.87 7.92 17.86
CA GLU A 136 -8.32 7.69 17.90
C GLU A 136 -8.94 7.40 16.53
N ILE A 137 -8.20 6.69 15.66
CA ILE A 137 -8.66 6.37 14.31
C ILE A 137 -9.89 5.46 14.37
N VAL A 138 -10.97 5.92 13.78
CA VAL A 138 -12.24 5.19 13.73
C VAL A 138 -12.38 4.40 12.43
N CYS A 139 -13.09 3.28 12.52
CA CYS A 139 -13.44 2.50 11.35
C CYS A 139 -14.32 3.31 10.38
N PRO A 140 -13.98 3.42 9.10
CA PRO A 140 -14.76 4.18 8.12
C PRO A 140 -16.22 3.73 7.96
N ILE A 141 -16.49 2.45 8.28
CA ILE A 141 -17.83 1.87 8.12
C ILE A 141 -18.64 1.92 9.42
N SER A 142 -18.08 1.44 10.54
CA SER A 142 -18.81 1.37 11.82
C SER A 142 -18.65 2.61 12.69
N GLY A 143 -17.68 3.46 12.42
CA GLY A 143 -17.35 4.60 13.26
C GLY A 143 -16.76 4.25 14.63
N THR A 144 -16.46 2.97 14.88
CA THR A 144 -15.93 2.49 16.18
C THR A 144 -14.41 2.32 16.15
N LYS A 145 -13.80 2.30 17.35
CA LYS A 145 -12.36 2.10 17.57
C LYS A 145 -12.03 0.67 18.00
N ASN A 146 -12.93 -0.29 17.80
CA ASN A 146 -12.79 -1.66 18.26
C ASN A 146 -11.87 -2.48 17.35
N TRP A 147 -10.58 -2.18 17.40
CA TRP A 147 -9.56 -2.77 16.55
C TRP A 147 -8.94 -4.03 17.17
N THR A 148 -8.60 -5.01 16.31
CA THR A 148 -7.82 -6.19 16.68
C THR A 148 -6.33 -5.83 16.79
N GLU A 149 -5.51 -6.85 16.96
CA GLU A 149 -4.06 -6.72 16.75
C GLU A 149 -3.75 -6.60 15.26
N VAL A 150 -2.65 -5.90 14.95
CA VAL A 150 -2.10 -5.86 13.58
C VAL A 150 -1.39 -7.17 13.31
N ARG A 151 -1.64 -7.75 12.15
CA ARG A 151 -1.02 -9.00 11.71
C ARG A 151 -0.38 -8.82 10.35
N GLN A 152 0.81 -9.34 10.20
CA GLN A 152 1.47 -9.38 8.92
C GLN A 152 0.79 -10.40 7.99
N PHE A 153 0.40 -9.96 6.82
CA PHE A 153 -0.22 -10.79 5.80
C PHE A 153 0.70 -10.88 4.59
N ASN A 154 1.22 -12.08 4.33
CA ASN A 154 2.05 -12.32 3.16
C ASN A 154 1.16 -12.37 1.90
N LEU A 155 1.49 -11.55 0.92
CA LEU A 155 0.75 -11.42 -0.34
C LEU A 155 1.14 -12.52 -1.36
N MET A 156 2.17 -13.32 -1.07
CA MET A 156 2.59 -14.41 -1.92
C MET A 156 1.70 -15.63 -1.73
N PHE A 157 0.96 -16.00 -2.75
CA PHE A 157 0.26 -17.28 -2.80
C PHE A 157 1.26 -18.42 -2.96
N THR A 158 1.17 -19.40 -2.09
CA THR A 158 2.04 -20.58 -2.11
C THR A 158 1.24 -21.84 -2.40
N THR A 159 1.90 -22.80 -3.05
CA THR A 159 1.44 -24.18 -3.17
C THR A 159 2.64 -25.11 -3.03
N GLU A 160 2.36 -26.39 -2.85
CA GLU A 160 3.38 -27.42 -2.76
C GLU A 160 3.41 -28.23 -4.06
N MET A 161 4.59 -28.49 -4.56
CA MET A 161 4.82 -29.31 -5.75
C MET A 161 5.66 -30.53 -5.35
N GLY A 162 5.10 -31.70 -5.49
CA GLY A 162 5.72 -32.99 -5.13
C GLY A 162 4.68 -34.07 -4.97
N SER A 163 5.10 -35.32 -5.08
CA SER A 163 4.22 -36.48 -4.94
C SER A 163 4.05 -36.97 -3.50
N THR A 164 4.90 -36.51 -2.58
CA THR A 164 4.88 -36.86 -1.15
C THR A 164 5.10 -35.61 -0.30
N ALA A 165 4.51 -35.59 0.88
CA ALA A 165 4.65 -34.44 1.81
C ALA A 165 6.11 -34.19 2.23
N ASP A 166 6.90 -35.25 2.39
CA ASP A 166 8.30 -35.15 2.85
C ASP A 166 9.27 -34.63 1.77
N GLY A 167 8.87 -34.62 0.51
CA GLY A 167 9.68 -34.15 -0.61
C GLY A 167 9.06 -32.98 -1.39
N ALA A 168 7.98 -32.40 -0.86
CA ALA A 168 7.28 -31.33 -1.54
C ALA A 168 8.09 -30.02 -1.52
N MET A 169 8.27 -29.45 -2.69
CA MET A 169 8.90 -28.14 -2.87
C MET A 169 7.83 -27.04 -2.80
N LYS A 170 8.03 -26.06 -1.92
CA LYS A 170 7.18 -24.87 -1.86
C LYS A 170 7.43 -24.00 -3.09
N VAL A 171 6.38 -23.76 -3.87
CA VAL A 171 6.42 -22.88 -5.03
C VAL A 171 5.41 -21.75 -4.85
N TYR A 172 5.66 -20.64 -5.54
CA TYR A 172 4.84 -19.44 -5.43
C TYR A 172 4.17 -19.14 -6.78
N LEU A 173 2.90 -18.72 -6.71
CA LEU A 173 2.27 -18.10 -7.86
C LEU A 173 2.88 -16.71 -8.04
N ARG A 174 3.14 -16.32 -9.28
CA ARG A 174 3.68 -14.99 -9.59
C ARG A 174 2.72 -13.90 -9.11
N PRO A 175 3.18 -12.94 -8.26
CA PRO A 175 2.37 -11.82 -7.81
C PRO A 175 2.31 -10.71 -8.85
N GLU A 176 3.31 -10.66 -9.75
CA GLU A 176 3.45 -9.66 -10.80
C GLU A 176 4.08 -10.26 -12.07
N THR A 177 4.10 -9.51 -13.15
CA THR A 177 4.58 -9.97 -14.47
C THR A 177 5.97 -9.46 -14.84
N ALA A 178 6.56 -8.56 -14.05
CA ALA A 178 7.84 -7.91 -14.36
C ALA A 178 8.99 -8.92 -14.54
N GLN A 179 9.12 -9.90 -13.65
CA GLN A 179 10.18 -10.91 -13.73
C GLN A 179 10.11 -11.74 -15.02
N GLY A 180 8.89 -12.07 -15.46
CA GLY A 180 8.68 -12.76 -16.74
C GLY A 180 9.15 -11.94 -17.93
N ILE A 181 8.99 -10.63 -17.89
CA ILE A 181 9.46 -9.69 -18.93
C ILE A 181 10.99 -9.67 -18.94
N PHE A 182 11.62 -9.49 -17.79
CA PHE A 182 13.09 -9.43 -17.70
C PHE A 182 13.75 -10.73 -18.13
N VAL A 183 13.24 -11.88 -17.69
CA VAL A 183 13.78 -13.20 -18.05
C VAL A 183 13.68 -13.45 -19.56
N ASN A 184 12.63 -12.97 -20.22
CA ASN A 184 12.41 -13.18 -21.65
C ASN A 184 12.98 -12.05 -22.53
N TYR A 185 13.63 -11.04 -21.98
CA TYR A 185 14.11 -9.89 -22.73
C TYR A 185 14.99 -10.29 -23.92
N LEU A 186 15.97 -11.16 -23.71
CA LEU A 186 16.86 -11.64 -24.78
C LEU A 186 16.17 -12.59 -25.78
N ASN A 187 15.02 -13.17 -25.42
CA ASN A 187 14.29 -14.06 -26.31
C ASN A 187 13.38 -13.32 -27.29
N VAL A 188 13.05 -12.04 -26.99
CA VAL A 188 12.17 -11.21 -27.83
C VAL A 188 12.91 -10.13 -28.62
N GLN A 189 14.23 -10.04 -28.45
CA GLN A 189 15.13 -9.25 -29.28
C GLN A 189 15.37 -9.96 -30.60
#